data_161369c12db1871ad6798c024ab1a78c
#
_entry.id   161369c12db1871ad6798c024ab1a78c
#
_cell.length_a   1.000
_cell.length_b   1.000
_cell.length_c   1.000
_cell.angle_alpha   90.00
_cell.angle_beta   90.00
_cell.angle_gamma   90.00
#
_symmetry.space_group_name_H-M   'P 1'
#
loop_
_entity.id
_entity.type
_entity.pdbx_description
1 polymer ?
#
loop_
_entity_poly.entity_id
_entity_poly.type
_entity_poly.pdbx_seq_one_letter_code
_entity_poly.pdbx_strand_id
1 'polypeptide(L)'
;GALADRVNKRKLLIFTNFVGGLSSLGLGLLVLAGNVKIWHVFFFALTLGIASALDAPIRQAFTSEIVGHSDIANAVSLNSANFNAGRLVGPALSGFLIARFDTGPSFLINAVTYVLVIFALLRMRESDFFIQEKKVTQGTVREGLQYALARPDLYVVMMIVFFVATFGLNMQIFNALMATKEFGKGPASFGLLGTYVAIGSLTGALISARLE
;
A
#
# COMPACT_ATOMS: atom_id res chain seq x y z
N GLY A 1 8.58 -10.86 -6.79
CA GLY A 1 9.35 -12.03 -7.09
C GLY A 1 10.73 -11.77 -7.65
N ALA A 2 10.98 -12.14 -8.91
CA ALA A 2 12.34 -12.24 -9.51
C ALA A 2 13.21 -10.97 -9.41
N LEU A 3 12.63 -9.79 -9.40
CA LEU A 3 13.36 -8.53 -9.21
C LEU A 3 13.77 -8.31 -7.75
N ALA A 4 12.90 -8.65 -6.81
CA ALA A 4 13.15 -8.51 -5.38
C ALA A 4 14.26 -9.45 -4.86
N ASP A 5 14.48 -10.58 -5.55
CA ASP A 5 15.48 -11.57 -5.16
C ASP A 5 16.91 -11.20 -5.60
N ARG A 6 17.05 -10.25 -6.56
CA ARG A 6 18.34 -9.83 -7.14
C ARG A 6 18.85 -8.49 -6.62
N VAL A 7 18.04 -7.71 -5.94
CA VAL A 7 18.35 -6.34 -5.51
C VAL A 7 18.30 -6.23 -3.99
N ASN A 8 19.15 -5.38 -3.43
CA ASN A 8 19.07 -5.05 -2.00
C ASN A 8 17.69 -4.46 -1.69
N LYS A 9 16.87 -5.23 -0.94
CA LYS A 9 15.47 -4.91 -0.65
C LYS A 9 15.32 -3.58 0.07
N ARG A 10 16.25 -3.27 1.00
CA ARG A 10 16.28 -1.99 1.71
C ARG A 10 16.44 -0.81 0.74
N LYS A 11 17.40 -0.89 -0.20
CA LYS A 11 17.61 0.19 -1.20
C LYS A 11 16.40 0.37 -2.10
N LEU A 12 15.76 -0.73 -2.47
CA LEU A 12 14.58 -0.68 -3.32
C LEU A 12 13.36 -0.10 -2.57
N LEU A 13 13.19 -0.42 -1.28
CA LEU A 13 12.17 0.21 -0.42
C LEU A 13 12.43 1.70 -0.23
N ILE A 14 13.68 2.13 -0.07
CA ILE A 14 14.03 3.56 -0.01
C ILE A 14 13.64 4.24 -1.31
N PHE A 15 13.94 3.63 -2.46
CA PHE A 15 13.60 4.18 -3.77
C PHE A 15 12.08 4.30 -3.98
N THR A 16 11.29 3.25 -3.68
CA THR A 16 9.82 3.28 -3.83
C THR A 16 9.19 4.34 -2.92
N ASN A 17 9.66 4.45 -1.68
CA ASN A 17 9.20 5.48 -0.74
C ASN A 17 9.65 6.89 -1.16
N PHE A 18 10.83 7.05 -1.75
CA PHE A 18 11.27 8.33 -2.31
C PHE A 18 10.37 8.78 -3.47
N VAL A 19 10.04 7.87 -4.38
CA VAL A 19 9.10 8.14 -5.49
C VAL A 19 7.71 8.50 -4.95
N GLY A 20 7.22 7.79 -3.93
CA GLY A 20 5.95 8.10 -3.26
C GLY A 20 5.95 9.48 -2.59
N GLY A 21 7.01 9.80 -1.88
CA GLY A 21 7.21 11.10 -1.23
C GLY A 21 7.28 12.25 -2.24
N LEU A 22 8.03 12.07 -3.33
CA LEU A 22 8.13 13.06 -4.40
C LEU A 22 6.78 13.28 -5.11
N SER A 23 6.01 12.21 -5.32
CA SER A 23 4.67 12.30 -5.92
C SER A 23 3.71 13.06 -5.01
N SER A 24 3.72 12.79 -3.70
CA SER A 24 2.90 13.52 -2.72
C SER A 24 3.33 14.99 -2.60
N LEU A 25 4.62 15.26 -2.57
CA LEU A 25 5.16 16.62 -2.52
C LEU A 25 4.77 17.40 -3.79
N GLY A 26 4.97 16.80 -4.96
CA GLY A 26 4.62 17.42 -6.25
C GLY A 26 3.15 17.77 -6.37
N LEU A 27 2.24 16.84 -6.01
CA LEU A 27 0.80 17.11 -5.99
C LEU A 27 0.46 18.19 -4.96
N GLY A 28 1.00 18.12 -3.76
CA GLY A 28 0.76 19.10 -2.70
C GLY A 28 1.13 20.53 -3.14
N LEU A 29 2.32 20.70 -3.72
CA LEU A 29 2.79 21.99 -4.21
C LEU A 29 1.96 22.52 -5.38
N LEU A 30 1.56 21.64 -6.33
CA LEU A 30 0.70 22.04 -7.46
C LEU A 30 -0.70 22.48 -7.01
N VAL A 31 -1.26 21.78 -5.99
CA VAL A 31 -2.56 22.17 -5.42
C VAL A 31 -2.45 23.52 -4.71
N LEU A 32 -1.42 23.74 -3.89
CA LEU A 32 -1.20 25.02 -3.20
C LEU A 32 -0.95 26.18 -4.17
N ALA A 33 -0.26 25.92 -5.27
CA ALA A 33 -0.05 26.94 -6.32
C ALA A 33 -1.30 27.21 -7.20
N GLY A 34 -2.40 26.48 -7.00
CA GLY A 34 -3.60 26.60 -7.81
C GLY A 34 -3.44 26.14 -9.26
N ASN A 35 -2.34 25.46 -9.59
CA ASN A 35 -1.96 25.08 -10.96
C ASN A 35 -2.19 23.60 -11.25
N VAL A 36 -2.91 22.87 -10.38
CA VAL A 36 -3.19 21.45 -10.58
C VAL A 36 -4.12 21.25 -11.79
N LYS A 37 -3.70 20.35 -12.69
CA LYS A 37 -4.50 19.90 -13.84
C LYS A 37 -4.73 18.40 -13.72
N ILE A 38 -5.77 17.89 -14.35
CA ILE A 38 -6.13 16.47 -14.25
C ILE A 38 -5.01 15.54 -14.73
N TRP A 39 -4.24 15.93 -15.71
CA TRP A 39 -3.12 15.13 -16.20
C TRP A 39 -1.97 15.01 -15.16
N HIS A 40 -1.78 16.04 -14.30
CA HIS A 40 -0.83 15.92 -13.16
C HIS A 40 -1.27 14.80 -12.21
N VAL A 41 -2.57 14.74 -11.93
CA VAL A 41 -3.14 13.70 -11.06
C VAL A 41 -2.91 12.31 -11.67
N PHE A 42 -3.18 12.15 -12.98
CA PHE A 42 -2.92 10.88 -13.67
C PHE A 42 -1.44 10.50 -13.66
N PHE A 43 -0.55 11.44 -13.91
CA PHE A 43 0.89 11.20 -13.90
C PHE A 43 1.38 10.72 -12.53
N PHE A 44 1.02 11.45 -11.46
CA PHE A 44 1.45 11.06 -10.11
C PHE A 44 0.75 9.80 -9.61
N ALA A 45 -0.51 9.57 -9.98
CA ALA A 45 -1.21 8.34 -9.65
C ALA A 45 -0.56 7.11 -10.33
N LEU A 46 -0.18 7.23 -11.61
CA LEU A 46 0.53 6.18 -12.33
C LEU A 46 1.89 5.89 -11.69
N THR A 47 2.66 6.94 -11.39
CA THR A 47 3.98 6.83 -10.77
C THR A 47 3.89 6.15 -9.40
N LEU A 48 2.92 6.57 -8.57
CA LEU A 48 2.66 5.99 -7.26
C LEU A 48 2.18 4.54 -7.37
N GLY A 49 1.33 4.23 -8.35
CA GLY A 49 0.85 2.87 -8.62
C GLY A 49 1.99 1.91 -8.95
N ILE A 50 2.92 2.33 -9.82
CA ILE A 50 4.12 1.54 -10.16
C ILE A 50 5.00 1.33 -8.92
N ALA A 51 5.26 2.40 -8.14
CA ALA A 51 6.06 2.30 -6.93
C ALA A 51 5.41 1.36 -5.91
N SER A 52 4.09 1.44 -5.69
CA SER A 52 3.34 0.59 -4.77
C SER A 52 3.32 -0.89 -5.20
N ALA A 53 3.22 -1.16 -6.49
CA ALA A 53 3.24 -2.52 -7.03
C ALA A 53 4.58 -3.22 -6.77
N LEU A 54 5.68 -2.46 -6.70
CA LEU A 54 7.00 -2.96 -6.34
C LEU A 54 7.18 -3.03 -4.82
N ASP A 55 6.70 -2.04 -4.07
CA ASP A 55 6.88 -1.92 -2.62
C ASP A 55 6.30 -3.11 -1.85
N ALA A 56 5.07 -3.52 -2.15
CA ALA A 56 4.37 -4.55 -1.38
C ALA A 56 5.10 -5.91 -1.32
N PRO A 57 5.51 -6.54 -2.44
CA PRO A 57 6.23 -7.81 -2.39
C PRO A 57 7.64 -7.68 -1.79
N ILE A 58 8.30 -6.53 -1.98
CA ILE A 58 9.62 -6.28 -1.43
C ILE A 58 9.55 -6.13 0.08
N ARG A 59 8.56 -5.41 0.59
CA ARG A 59 8.32 -5.22 2.02
C ARG A 59 8.06 -6.55 2.72
N GLN A 60 7.25 -7.44 2.12
CA GLN A 60 7.03 -8.77 2.67
C GLN A 60 8.32 -9.61 2.73
N ALA A 61 9.11 -9.60 1.65
CA ALA A 61 10.38 -10.31 1.61
C ALA A 61 11.42 -9.69 2.56
N PHE A 62 11.41 -8.37 2.74
CA PHE A 62 12.30 -7.67 3.66
C PHE A 62 11.96 -7.97 5.13
N THR A 63 10.67 -8.12 5.46
CA THR A 63 10.24 -8.49 6.81
C THR A 63 10.89 -9.81 7.25
N SER A 64 11.00 -10.81 6.38
CA SER A 64 11.65 -12.07 6.70
C SER A 64 13.17 -11.94 6.90
N GLU A 65 13.82 -10.96 6.26
CA GLU A 65 15.24 -10.67 6.47
C GLU A 65 15.52 -9.93 7.79
N ILE A 66 14.55 -9.19 8.31
CA ILE A 66 14.71 -8.46 9.57
C ILE A 66 14.61 -9.39 10.79
N VAL A 67 13.68 -10.35 10.77
CA VAL A 67 13.33 -11.11 11.98
C VAL A 67 13.88 -12.54 12.03
N GLY A 68 14.42 -13.05 10.96
CA GLY A 68 14.85 -14.45 10.88
C GLY A 68 13.67 -15.44 10.86
N HIS A 69 13.99 -16.74 10.82
CA HIS A 69 12.96 -17.78 10.62
C HIS A 69 12.07 -18.04 11.84
N SER A 70 12.61 -17.92 13.05
CA SER A 70 11.88 -18.19 14.30
C SER A 70 10.70 -17.26 14.51
N ASP A 71 10.83 -16.00 14.06
CA ASP A 71 9.88 -14.93 14.37
C ASP A 71 9.02 -14.50 13.18
N ILE A 72 9.13 -15.19 12.04
CA ILE A 72 8.36 -14.86 10.83
C ILE A 72 6.85 -14.82 11.10
N ALA A 73 6.30 -15.81 11.84
CA ALA A 73 4.87 -15.84 12.14
C ALA A 73 4.42 -14.61 12.94
N ASN A 74 5.20 -14.21 13.94
CA ASN A 74 4.94 -13.02 14.74
C ASN A 74 5.04 -11.75 13.91
N ALA A 75 6.06 -11.63 13.06
CA ALA A 75 6.27 -10.49 12.20
C ALA A 75 5.14 -10.33 11.15
N VAL A 76 4.67 -11.43 10.56
CA VAL A 76 3.53 -11.44 9.63
C VAL A 76 2.26 -11.01 10.36
N SER A 77 2.02 -11.52 11.57
CA SER A 77 0.86 -11.14 12.39
C SER A 77 0.90 -9.65 12.76
N LEU A 78 2.04 -9.14 13.19
CA LEU A 78 2.23 -7.73 13.53
C LEU A 78 2.07 -6.82 12.29
N ASN A 79 2.62 -7.23 11.14
CA ASN A 79 2.45 -6.50 9.88
C ASN A 79 0.98 -6.46 9.46
N SER A 80 0.23 -7.56 9.62
CA SER A 80 -1.19 -7.63 9.34
C SER A 80 -2.00 -6.74 10.29
N ALA A 81 -1.67 -6.74 11.58
CA ALA A 81 -2.29 -5.87 12.58
C ALA A 81 -2.05 -4.39 12.24
N ASN A 82 -0.82 -4.02 11.90
CA ASN A 82 -0.45 -2.65 11.50
C ASN A 82 -1.19 -2.21 10.23
N PHE A 83 -1.29 -3.09 9.22
CA PHE A 83 -2.04 -2.82 8.00
C PHE A 83 -3.53 -2.58 8.27
N ASN A 84 -4.15 -3.42 9.11
CA ASN A 84 -5.56 -3.25 9.50
C ASN A 84 -5.78 -1.99 10.35
N ALA A 85 -4.86 -1.66 11.27
CA ALA A 85 -4.91 -0.41 12.02
C ALA A 85 -4.84 0.81 11.09
N GLY A 86 -3.94 0.78 10.10
CA GLY A 86 -3.86 1.82 9.08
C GLY A 86 -5.14 1.97 8.25
N ARG A 87 -5.79 0.85 7.89
CA ARG A 87 -7.08 0.87 7.19
C ARG A 87 -8.22 1.41 8.05
N LEU A 88 -8.19 1.20 9.37
CA LEU A 88 -9.17 1.71 10.31
C LEU A 88 -9.01 3.21 10.54
N VAL A 89 -7.80 3.65 10.84
CA VAL A 89 -7.51 5.04 11.23
C VAL A 89 -7.29 5.95 10.00
N GLY A 90 -6.74 5.40 8.91
CA GLY A 90 -6.32 6.16 7.72
C GLY A 90 -7.43 7.03 7.12
N PRO A 91 -8.61 6.49 6.78
CA PRO A 91 -9.70 7.27 6.19
C PRO A 91 -10.19 8.39 7.09
N ALA A 92 -10.32 8.13 8.42
CA ALA A 92 -10.73 9.14 9.39
C ALA A 92 -9.71 10.27 9.50
N LEU A 93 -8.42 9.91 9.60
CA LEU A 93 -7.33 10.88 9.67
C LEU A 93 -7.22 11.69 8.38
N SER A 94 -7.31 11.04 7.23
CA SER A 94 -7.29 11.69 5.91
C SER A 94 -8.47 12.66 5.76
N GLY A 95 -9.69 12.22 6.10
CA GLY A 95 -10.88 13.06 6.06
C GLY A 95 -10.78 14.27 6.99
N PHE A 96 -10.25 14.08 8.21
CA PHE A 96 -9.99 15.17 9.17
C PHE A 96 -8.94 16.16 8.64
N LEU A 97 -7.82 15.67 8.11
CA LEU A 97 -6.76 16.53 7.58
C LEU A 97 -7.27 17.38 6.41
N ILE A 98 -8.00 16.79 5.47
CA ILE A 98 -8.56 17.51 4.33
C ILE A 98 -9.61 18.52 4.79
N ALA A 99 -10.47 18.14 5.74
CA ALA A 99 -11.48 19.05 6.26
C ALA A 99 -10.90 20.25 7.03
N ARG A 100 -9.75 20.06 7.70
CA ARG A 100 -9.12 21.09 8.55
C ARG A 100 -8.09 21.94 7.83
N PHE A 101 -7.33 21.36 6.91
CA PHE A 101 -6.15 21.97 6.28
C PHE A 101 -6.26 22.04 4.76
N ASP A 102 -7.33 21.49 4.16
CA ASP A 102 -7.49 21.33 2.72
C ASP A 102 -6.56 20.25 2.11
N THR A 103 -6.73 20.01 0.82
CA THR A 103 -6.07 18.93 0.08
C THR A 103 -4.56 19.15 -0.07
N GLY A 104 -4.12 20.38 -0.36
CA GLY A 104 -2.71 20.69 -0.59
C GLY A 104 -1.83 20.37 0.62
N PRO A 105 -2.07 20.97 1.80
CA PRO A 105 -1.33 20.65 3.01
C PRO A 105 -1.42 19.18 3.42
N SER A 106 -2.54 18.50 3.15
CA SER A 106 -2.70 17.07 3.45
C SER A 106 -1.71 16.22 2.65
N PHE A 107 -1.47 16.55 1.37
CA PHE A 107 -0.42 15.90 0.57
C PHE A 107 0.99 16.20 1.10
N LEU A 108 1.26 17.42 1.60
CA LEU A 108 2.56 17.74 2.19
C LEU A 108 2.82 16.95 3.47
N ILE A 109 1.80 16.81 4.34
CA ILE A 109 1.89 15.95 5.54
C ILE A 109 2.19 14.50 5.12
N ASN A 110 1.51 13.99 4.09
CA ASN A 110 1.81 12.66 3.57
C ASN A 110 3.25 12.54 3.03
N ALA A 111 3.77 13.57 2.34
CA ALA A 111 5.17 13.58 1.91
C ALA A 111 6.15 13.47 3.09
N VAL A 112 5.88 14.13 4.20
CA VAL A 112 6.69 14.02 5.43
C VAL A 112 6.67 12.59 5.98
N THR A 113 5.54 11.87 5.92
CA THR A 113 5.51 10.47 6.38
C THR A 113 6.44 9.57 5.58
N TYR A 114 6.56 9.78 4.27
CA TYR A 114 7.54 9.06 3.44
C TYR A 114 8.99 9.35 3.86
N VAL A 115 9.30 10.61 4.19
CA VAL A 115 10.63 10.97 4.69
C VAL A 115 10.94 10.24 6.00
N LEU A 116 9.97 10.13 6.92
CA LEU A 116 10.13 9.40 8.17
C LEU A 116 10.40 7.91 7.93
N VAL A 117 9.68 7.29 6.97
CA VAL A 117 9.92 5.89 6.58
C VAL A 117 11.31 5.71 6.00
N ILE A 118 11.75 6.59 5.09
CA ILE A 118 13.11 6.56 4.51
C ILE A 118 14.15 6.70 5.62
N PHE A 119 13.95 7.63 6.54
CA PHE A 119 14.86 7.83 7.66
C PHE A 119 14.94 6.58 8.55
N ALA A 120 13.82 5.95 8.85
CA ALA A 120 13.79 4.69 9.60
C ALA A 120 14.57 3.58 8.87
N LEU A 121 14.36 3.42 7.55
CA LEU A 121 15.09 2.45 6.73
C LEU A 121 16.59 2.74 6.70
N LEU A 122 17.01 4.00 6.65
CA LEU A 122 18.42 4.41 6.68
C LEU A 122 19.09 4.17 8.04
N ARG A 123 18.31 4.18 9.13
CA ARG A 123 18.81 3.90 10.49
C ARG A 123 19.01 2.40 10.77
N MET A 124 18.41 1.52 9.98
CA MET A 124 18.60 0.07 10.13
C MET A 124 20.05 -0.32 9.80
N ARG A 125 20.65 -1.19 10.60
CA ARG A 125 22.00 -1.72 10.38
C ARG A 125 21.90 -2.98 9.53
N GLU A 126 22.66 -3.04 8.45
CA GLU A 126 22.67 -4.23 7.56
C GLU A 126 23.28 -5.47 8.25
N SER A 127 24.12 -5.26 9.28
CA SER A 127 24.69 -6.33 10.10
C SER A 127 23.64 -7.13 10.89
N ASP A 128 22.48 -6.53 11.13
CA ASP A 128 21.44 -7.12 11.97
C ASP A 128 20.41 -7.90 11.12
N PHE A 129 20.61 -7.96 9.80
CA PHE A 129 19.70 -8.67 8.89
C PHE A 129 20.07 -10.15 8.76
N PHE A 130 19.08 -11.01 8.83
CA PHE A 130 19.18 -12.43 8.56
C PHE A 130 19.16 -12.68 7.04
N ILE A 131 20.22 -12.26 6.35
CA ILE A 131 20.32 -12.45 4.90
C ILE A 131 20.65 -13.93 4.66
N GLN A 132 19.66 -14.68 4.18
CA GLN A 132 19.93 -16.01 3.65
C GLN A 132 20.53 -15.91 2.26
N GLU A 133 21.62 -16.63 2.04
CA GLU A 133 22.08 -16.96 0.69
C GLU A 133 21.05 -17.88 0.02
N LYS A 134 19.91 -17.31 -0.42
CA LYS A 134 19.00 -18.05 -1.28
C LYS A 134 19.73 -18.31 -2.59
N LYS A 135 19.92 -19.57 -2.93
CA LYS A 135 20.24 -19.98 -4.31
C LYS A 135 19.21 -19.29 -5.19
N VAL A 136 19.67 -18.29 -5.94
CA VAL A 136 18.81 -17.56 -6.89
C VAL A 136 18.22 -18.59 -7.84
N THR A 137 16.96 -18.90 -7.64
CA THR A 137 16.21 -19.73 -8.58
C THR A 137 16.12 -18.91 -9.87
N GLN A 138 16.81 -19.38 -10.91
CA GLN A 138 16.97 -18.65 -12.18
C GLN A 138 15.68 -18.64 -13.01
N GLY A 139 14.52 -18.44 -12.39
CA GLY A 139 13.26 -18.29 -13.11
C GLY A 139 13.10 -16.87 -13.66
N THR A 140 12.82 -16.74 -14.93
CA THR A 140 12.44 -15.47 -15.56
C THR A 140 10.94 -15.20 -15.34
N VAL A 141 10.54 -13.92 -15.34
CA VAL A 141 9.12 -13.53 -15.29
C VAL A 141 8.32 -14.18 -16.41
N ARG A 142 8.95 -14.35 -17.58
CA ARG A 142 8.34 -15.01 -18.74
C ARG A 142 8.04 -16.49 -18.48
N GLU A 143 8.97 -17.21 -17.88
CA GLU A 143 8.76 -18.62 -17.49
C GLU A 143 7.66 -18.76 -16.44
N GLY A 144 7.62 -17.89 -15.44
CA GLY A 144 6.55 -17.85 -14.46
C GLY A 144 5.18 -17.58 -15.08
N LEU A 145 5.10 -16.68 -16.06
CA LEU A 145 3.86 -16.38 -16.77
C LEU A 145 3.45 -17.57 -17.67
N GLN A 146 4.39 -18.17 -18.40
CA GLN A 146 4.12 -19.36 -19.22
C GLN A 146 3.64 -20.53 -18.36
N TYR A 147 4.26 -20.75 -17.20
CA TYR A 147 3.82 -21.77 -16.25
C TYR A 147 2.39 -21.53 -15.76
N ALA A 148 2.08 -20.28 -15.38
CA ALA A 148 0.74 -19.92 -14.89
C ALA A 148 -0.33 -20.07 -15.99
N LEU A 149 -0.03 -19.68 -17.22
CA LEU A 149 -0.94 -19.82 -18.37
C LEU A 149 -1.11 -21.28 -18.82
N ALA A 150 -0.11 -22.13 -18.63
CA ALA A 150 -0.18 -23.55 -18.95
C ALA A 150 -1.01 -24.36 -17.93
N ARG A 151 -1.36 -23.79 -16.79
CA ARG A 151 -2.15 -24.44 -15.74
C ARG A 151 -3.53 -23.79 -15.61
N PRO A 152 -4.61 -24.51 -16.04
CA PRO A 152 -5.97 -23.97 -16.01
C PRO A 152 -6.45 -23.54 -14.64
N ASP A 153 -6.06 -24.25 -13.58
CA ASP A 153 -6.35 -23.94 -12.17
C ASP A 153 -5.77 -22.58 -11.77
N LEU A 154 -4.50 -22.33 -12.09
CA LEU A 154 -3.85 -21.05 -11.79
C LEU A 154 -4.42 -19.92 -12.64
N TYR A 155 -4.68 -20.20 -13.93
CA TYR A 155 -5.28 -19.21 -14.82
C TYR A 155 -6.65 -18.73 -14.32
N VAL A 156 -7.53 -19.65 -13.92
CA VAL A 156 -8.85 -19.33 -13.38
C VAL A 156 -8.73 -18.48 -12.11
N VAL A 157 -7.85 -18.87 -11.17
CA VAL A 157 -7.62 -18.08 -9.95
C VAL A 157 -7.11 -16.70 -10.29
N MET A 158 -6.15 -16.56 -11.22
CA MET A 158 -5.65 -15.25 -11.66
C MET A 158 -6.75 -14.37 -12.26
N MET A 159 -7.64 -14.96 -13.09
CA MET A 159 -8.77 -14.23 -13.66
C MET A 159 -9.77 -13.78 -12.59
N ILE A 160 -10.11 -14.66 -11.65
CA ILE A 160 -10.99 -14.29 -10.51
C ILE A 160 -10.38 -13.13 -9.73
N VAL A 161 -9.10 -13.23 -9.35
CA VAL A 161 -8.41 -12.18 -8.61
C VAL A 161 -8.37 -10.87 -9.39
N PHE A 162 -8.12 -10.94 -10.71
CA PHE A 162 -8.13 -9.76 -11.57
C PHE A 162 -9.50 -9.07 -11.58
N PHE A 163 -10.59 -9.81 -11.81
CA PHE A 163 -11.93 -9.23 -11.84
C PHE A 163 -12.37 -8.70 -10.47
N VAL A 164 -12.12 -9.45 -9.40
CA VAL A 164 -12.45 -9.02 -8.04
C VAL A 164 -11.65 -7.78 -7.65
N ALA A 165 -10.34 -7.74 -7.94
CA ALA A 165 -9.51 -6.57 -7.64
C ALA A 165 -9.93 -5.34 -8.47
N THR A 166 -10.25 -5.53 -9.75
CA THR A 166 -10.60 -4.44 -10.66
C THR A 166 -11.99 -3.86 -10.39
N PHE A 167 -12.98 -4.70 -10.10
CA PHE A 167 -14.37 -4.27 -9.99
C PHE A 167 -14.93 -4.35 -8.56
N GLY A 168 -14.43 -5.27 -7.74
CA GLY A 168 -14.98 -5.51 -6.39
C GLY A 168 -14.34 -4.67 -5.29
N LEU A 169 -13.05 -4.39 -5.37
CA LEU A 169 -12.31 -3.71 -4.28
C LEU A 169 -12.31 -2.17 -4.37
N ASN A 170 -13.25 -1.59 -5.12
CA ASN A 170 -13.35 -0.13 -5.32
C ASN A 170 -14.26 0.59 -4.32
N MET A 171 -14.58 -0.03 -3.18
CA MET A 171 -15.49 0.52 -2.18
C MET A 171 -15.09 1.94 -1.72
N GLN A 172 -13.80 2.25 -1.67
CA GLN A 172 -13.33 3.60 -1.30
C GLN A 172 -13.78 4.68 -2.29
N ILE A 173 -13.75 4.36 -3.59
CA ILE A 173 -14.22 5.27 -4.66
C ILE A 173 -15.73 5.46 -4.53
N PHE A 174 -16.48 4.36 -4.35
CA PHE A 174 -17.93 4.42 -4.18
C PHE A 174 -18.33 5.21 -2.93
N ASN A 175 -17.66 5.01 -1.80
CA ASN A 175 -17.90 5.77 -0.57
C ASN A 175 -17.64 7.27 -0.78
N ALA A 176 -16.57 7.63 -1.51
CA ALA A 176 -16.29 9.03 -1.83
C ALA A 176 -17.36 9.66 -2.71
N LEU A 177 -17.78 8.95 -3.76
CA LEU A 177 -18.85 9.40 -4.67
C LEU A 177 -20.19 9.52 -3.93
N MET A 178 -20.57 8.54 -3.12
CA MET A 178 -21.79 8.61 -2.31
C MET A 178 -21.77 9.79 -1.35
N ALA A 179 -20.66 9.95 -0.59
CA ALA A 179 -20.55 11.08 0.34
C ALA A 179 -20.71 12.43 -0.36
N THR A 180 -20.08 12.62 -1.52
CA THR A 180 -20.02 13.92 -2.21
C THR A 180 -21.19 14.14 -3.15
N LYS A 181 -21.56 13.16 -3.99
CA LYS A 181 -22.56 13.33 -5.05
C LYS A 181 -23.98 13.07 -4.56
N GLU A 182 -24.20 11.99 -3.79
CA GLU A 182 -25.55 11.64 -3.35
C GLU A 182 -25.96 12.37 -2.07
N PHE A 183 -25.04 12.47 -1.10
CA PHE A 183 -25.37 13.09 0.19
C PHE A 183 -24.89 14.53 0.34
N GLY A 184 -24.18 15.10 -0.64
CA GLY A 184 -23.66 16.47 -0.59
C GLY A 184 -22.77 16.75 0.62
N LYS A 185 -22.10 15.71 1.17
CA LYS A 185 -21.26 15.79 2.38
C LYS A 185 -19.80 16.01 2.02
N GLY A 186 -19.05 16.60 2.96
CA GLY A 186 -17.64 16.88 2.78
C GLY A 186 -16.71 15.72 3.13
N PRO A 187 -15.39 15.97 3.07
CA PRO A 187 -14.34 14.95 3.31
C PRO A 187 -14.43 14.21 4.66
N ALA A 188 -14.92 14.90 5.70
CA ALA A 188 -15.11 14.29 7.01
C ALA A 188 -16.11 13.11 6.97
N SER A 189 -17.21 13.24 6.22
CA SER A 189 -18.19 12.16 6.07
C SER A 189 -17.64 10.98 5.28
N PHE A 190 -16.81 11.23 4.27
CA PHE A 190 -16.05 10.19 3.58
C PHE A 190 -15.13 9.42 4.55
N GLY A 191 -14.41 10.14 5.40
CA GLY A 191 -13.55 9.54 6.43
C GLY A 191 -14.34 8.64 7.39
N LEU A 192 -15.50 9.10 7.86
CA LEU A 192 -16.40 8.32 8.72
C LEU A 192 -16.89 7.04 8.03
N LEU A 193 -17.36 7.11 6.78
CA LEU A 193 -17.78 5.90 6.04
C LEU A 193 -16.66 4.85 5.96
N GLY A 194 -15.43 5.27 5.69
CA GLY A 194 -14.28 4.38 5.68
C GLY A 194 -14.02 3.73 7.05
N THR A 195 -14.18 4.49 8.12
CA THR A 195 -14.04 4.00 9.50
C THR A 195 -15.10 2.96 9.85
N TYR A 196 -16.37 3.16 9.49
CA TYR A 196 -17.43 2.16 9.71
C TYR A 196 -17.16 0.85 8.97
N VAL A 197 -16.70 0.93 7.71
CA VAL A 197 -16.29 -0.27 6.95
C VAL A 197 -15.15 -1.01 7.66
N ALA A 198 -14.16 -0.28 8.18
CA ALA A 198 -13.03 -0.88 8.87
C ALA A 198 -13.44 -1.51 10.22
N ILE A 199 -14.32 -0.88 10.97
CA ILE A 199 -14.90 -1.47 12.21
C ILE A 199 -15.65 -2.77 11.89
N GLY A 200 -16.48 -2.79 10.84
CA GLY A 200 -17.17 -4.00 10.40
C GLY A 200 -16.21 -5.12 10.02
N SER A 201 -15.15 -4.79 9.29
CA SER A 201 -14.10 -5.75 8.90
C SER A 201 -13.38 -6.33 10.11
N LEU A 202 -13.03 -5.50 11.10
CA LEU A 202 -12.35 -5.92 12.32
C LEU A 202 -13.24 -6.83 13.17
N THR A 203 -14.50 -6.43 13.38
CA THR A 203 -15.49 -7.26 14.12
C THR A 203 -15.74 -8.59 13.44
N GLY A 204 -15.89 -8.61 12.12
CA GLY A 204 -16.03 -9.85 11.35
C GLY A 204 -14.82 -10.78 11.51
N ALA A 205 -13.59 -10.23 11.44
CA ALA A 205 -12.38 -11.00 11.64
C ALA A 205 -12.27 -11.59 13.07
N LEU A 206 -12.64 -10.81 14.10
CA LEU A 206 -12.59 -11.27 15.49
C LEU A 206 -13.67 -12.36 15.77
N ILE A 207 -14.84 -12.27 15.14
CA ILE A 207 -15.88 -13.30 15.26
C ILE A 207 -15.41 -14.58 14.57
N SER A 208 -14.84 -14.47 13.35
CA SER A 208 -14.31 -15.63 12.61
C SER A 208 -13.22 -16.35 13.39
N ALA A 209 -12.31 -15.63 14.03
CA ALA A 209 -11.24 -16.21 14.84
C ALA A 209 -11.71 -16.94 16.12
N ARG A 210 -12.97 -16.74 16.53
CA ARG A 210 -13.57 -17.47 17.67
C ARG A 210 -14.34 -18.71 17.25
N LEU A 211 -14.59 -18.87 15.96
CA LEU A 211 -15.37 -20.00 15.43
C LEU A 211 -14.47 -21.16 14.96
N GLU A 212 -13.15 -20.96 14.94
CA GLU A 212 -12.12 -21.99 14.76
C GLU A 212 -11.63 -22.51 16.12
#